data_6593dd09aa3705dc35179ae47aec4029
#
_entry.id   6593dd09aa3705dc35179ae47aec4029
#
_cell.length_a   1.000
_cell.length_b   1.000
_cell.length_c   1.000
_cell.angle_alpha   90.00
_cell.angle_beta   90.00
_cell.angle_gamma   90.00
#
_symmetry.space_group_name_H-M   'P 1'
#
loop_
_entity.id
_entity.type
_entity.pdbx_description
1 polymer ?
#
loop_
_entity_poly.entity_id
_entity_poly.type
_entity_poly.pdbx_seq_one_letter_code
_entity_poly.pdbx_strand_id
1 'polypeptide(L)'
;MLVIGFLATISIPVYLEHSTQIQNKFEGGKGEKYGSRSAHFGEGFDKLNESPLIGSGFATAWYRGVLHKGRLESGSGWLSILFQLGALGAIIMLFILKKVTRVFKYIRHDRRLQLFVISLLFLCLHSCFEGYLLTVGYYIGFVFWLLISHIICYPDMVKKYKLNFES
;
A
#
# COMPACT_ATOMS: atom_id res chain seq x y z
N MET A 1 -25.67 -17.19 -23.39
CA MET A 1 -25.93 -18.10 -22.24
C MET A 1 -24.85 -19.15 -22.03
N LEU A 2 -24.25 -19.77 -23.05
CA LEU A 2 -23.20 -20.81 -22.90
C LEU A 2 -21.90 -20.28 -22.21
N VAL A 3 -21.46 -19.04 -22.48
CA VAL A 3 -20.25 -18.48 -21.88
C VAL A 3 -20.41 -18.21 -20.38
N ILE A 4 -21.60 -17.78 -19.94
CA ILE A 4 -21.89 -17.53 -18.53
C ILE A 4 -21.93 -18.86 -17.74
N GLY A 5 -22.51 -19.90 -18.34
CA GLY A 5 -22.52 -21.25 -17.76
C GLY A 5 -21.10 -21.84 -17.64
N PHE A 6 -20.24 -21.64 -18.63
CA PHE A 6 -18.86 -22.12 -18.61
C PHE A 6 -18.00 -21.37 -17.57
N LEU A 7 -18.17 -20.06 -17.44
CA LEU A 7 -17.49 -19.27 -16.40
C LEU A 7 -17.97 -19.67 -14.99
N ALA A 8 -19.25 -19.92 -14.80
CA ALA A 8 -19.78 -20.37 -13.51
C ALA A 8 -19.27 -21.76 -13.12
N THR A 9 -19.14 -22.71 -14.06
CA THR A 9 -18.63 -24.06 -13.78
C THR A 9 -17.16 -24.08 -13.39
N ILE A 10 -16.35 -23.12 -13.84
CA ILE A 10 -14.93 -22.99 -13.45
C ILE A 10 -14.79 -22.19 -12.14
N SER A 11 -15.59 -21.16 -11.96
CA SER A 11 -15.44 -20.27 -10.79
C SER A 11 -16.00 -20.86 -9.50
N ILE A 12 -17.03 -21.71 -9.55
CA ILE A 12 -17.61 -22.32 -8.35
C ILE A 12 -16.64 -23.25 -7.62
N PRO A 13 -15.94 -24.20 -8.26
CA PRO A 13 -14.95 -25.04 -7.57
C PRO A 13 -13.79 -24.24 -6.97
N VAL A 14 -13.27 -23.26 -7.74
CA VAL A 14 -12.20 -22.37 -7.26
C VAL A 14 -12.66 -21.54 -6.06
N TYR A 15 -13.88 -21.03 -6.08
CA TYR A 15 -14.47 -20.30 -4.96
C TYR A 15 -14.67 -21.19 -3.72
N LEU A 16 -15.15 -22.42 -3.90
CA LEU A 16 -15.34 -23.39 -2.81
C LEU A 16 -14.00 -23.82 -2.19
N GLU A 17 -12.98 -24.07 -3.02
CA GLU A 17 -11.64 -24.40 -2.55
C GLU A 17 -11.01 -23.23 -1.77
N HIS A 18 -11.16 -22.00 -2.25
CA HIS A 18 -10.73 -20.81 -1.52
C HIS A 18 -11.54 -20.57 -0.24
N SER A 19 -12.85 -20.83 -0.24
CA SER A 19 -13.67 -20.66 0.95
C SER A 19 -13.30 -21.66 2.05
N THR A 20 -13.00 -22.91 1.69
CA THR A 20 -12.52 -23.93 2.65
C THR A 20 -11.10 -23.60 3.16
N GLN A 21 -10.22 -23.07 2.32
CA GLN A 21 -8.90 -22.58 2.77
C GLN A 21 -9.02 -21.37 3.69
N ILE A 22 -9.98 -20.48 3.44
CA ILE A 22 -10.27 -19.34 4.30
C ILE A 22 -10.87 -19.84 5.62
N GLN A 23 -11.85 -20.75 5.61
CA GLN A 23 -12.39 -21.36 6.82
C GLN A 23 -11.32 -22.10 7.62
N ASN A 24 -10.48 -22.90 6.98
CA ASN A 24 -9.37 -23.59 7.64
C ASN A 24 -8.34 -22.62 8.24
N LYS A 25 -8.12 -21.45 7.64
CA LYS A 25 -7.31 -20.37 8.25
C LYS A 25 -7.99 -19.74 9.47
N PHE A 26 -9.32 -19.67 9.47
CA PHE A 26 -10.07 -19.15 10.63
C PHE A 26 -10.26 -20.23 11.73
N GLU A 27 -10.40 -21.50 11.36
CA GLU A 27 -10.66 -22.60 12.29
C GLU A 27 -9.39 -23.35 12.73
N GLY A 28 -8.34 -23.34 11.90
CA GLY A 28 -7.10 -24.12 12.09
C GLY A 28 -6.11 -23.57 13.12
N GLY A 29 -6.35 -22.41 13.69
CA GLY A 29 -5.53 -21.82 14.73
C GLY A 29 -5.95 -22.25 16.12
N LYS A 30 -5.65 -23.45 16.55
CA LYS A 30 -5.71 -23.80 17.98
C LYS A 30 -4.79 -22.84 18.76
N GLY A 31 -5.36 -21.73 19.26
CA GLY A 31 -4.70 -20.79 20.16
C GLY A 31 -4.35 -19.41 19.61
N GLU A 32 -4.22 -19.20 18.32
CA GLU A 32 -4.00 -17.87 17.76
C GLU A 32 -5.33 -17.28 17.26
N LYS A 33 -6.04 -16.59 18.15
CA LYS A 33 -7.31 -15.90 17.88
C LYS A 33 -7.19 -14.77 16.84
N TYR A 34 -5.99 -14.47 16.38
CA TYR A 34 -5.68 -13.42 15.40
C TYR A 34 -4.65 -13.97 14.44
N GLY A 35 -4.96 -13.94 13.14
CA GLY A 35 -4.09 -14.44 12.08
C GLY A 35 -2.70 -13.81 12.08
N SER A 36 -1.79 -14.31 11.26
CA SER A 36 -0.39 -13.90 11.16
C SER A 36 -0.15 -12.38 11.12
N ARG A 37 -1.11 -11.59 10.66
CA ARG A 37 -1.04 -10.11 10.61
C ARG A 37 -1.02 -9.47 12.00
N SER A 38 -1.79 -9.98 12.96
CA SER A 38 -1.83 -9.39 14.31
C SER A 38 -0.52 -9.63 15.06
N ALA A 39 0.12 -10.78 14.87
CA ALA A 39 1.44 -11.05 15.41
C ALA A 39 2.49 -10.07 14.85
N HIS A 40 2.47 -9.84 13.52
CA HIS A 40 3.35 -8.85 12.87
C HIS A 40 3.14 -7.43 13.40
N PHE A 41 1.88 -7.04 13.65
CA PHE A 41 1.60 -5.71 14.17
C PHE A 41 2.07 -5.57 15.63
N GLY A 42 1.83 -6.58 16.47
CA GLY A 42 2.30 -6.58 17.87
C GLY A 42 3.81 -6.41 17.95
N GLU A 43 4.57 -7.30 17.28
CA GLU A 43 6.02 -7.22 17.25
C GLU A 43 6.54 -5.91 16.60
N GLY A 44 5.84 -5.40 15.56
CA GLY A 44 6.18 -4.12 14.94
C GLY A 44 6.06 -2.94 15.90
N PHE A 45 4.98 -2.90 16.71
CA PHE A 45 4.80 -1.87 17.74
C PHE A 45 5.81 -1.98 18.87
N ASP A 46 6.12 -3.20 19.35
CA ASP A 46 7.13 -3.41 20.39
C ASP A 46 8.50 -2.89 19.94
N LYS A 47 8.89 -3.18 18.69
CA LYS A 47 10.14 -2.68 18.11
C LYS A 47 10.15 -1.19 17.80
N LEU A 48 9.01 -0.63 17.44
CA LEU A 48 8.86 0.82 17.31
C LEU A 48 9.08 1.53 18.65
N ASN A 49 8.62 0.96 19.76
CA ASN A 49 8.86 1.50 21.09
C ASN A 49 10.34 1.50 21.47
N GLU A 50 11.14 0.53 20.98
CA GLU A 50 12.60 0.51 21.18
C GLU A 50 13.31 1.61 20.36
N SER A 51 12.79 1.95 19.17
CA SER A 51 13.41 2.93 18.28
C SER A 51 12.34 3.81 17.58
N PRO A 52 11.68 4.72 18.30
CA PRO A 52 10.50 5.43 17.80
C PRO A 52 10.83 6.44 16.68
N LEU A 53 12.04 6.98 16.63
CA LEU A 53 12.41 7.99 15.66
C LEU A 53 12.78 7.43 14.29
N ILE A 54 13.57 6.35 14.25
CA ILE A 54 14.15 5.81 13.02
C ILE A 54 13.63 4.42 12.64
N GLY A 55 12.81 3.80 13.52
CA GLY A 55 12.27 2.46 13.29
C GLY A 55 13.32 1.35 13.27
N SER A 56 12.98 0.22 12.66
CA SER A 56 13.83 -0.99 12.60
C SER A 56 14.76 -1.04 11.39
N GLY A 57 14.68 -0.06 10.48
CA GLY A 57 15.45 0.01 9.25
C GLY A 57 14.67 -0.36 7.98
N PHE A 58 15.13 0.18 6.84
CA PHE A 58 14.48 -0.02 5.55
C PHE A 58 14.48 -1.49 5.12
N ALA A 59 13.37 -1.92 4.52
CA ALA A 59 13.14 -3.30 4.03
C ALA A 59 13.31 -4.37 5.12
N THR A 60 12.99 -4.04 6.37
CA THR A 60 13.02 -4.98 7.50
C THR A 60 11.61 -5.24 8.02
N ALA A 61 11.37 -6.43 8.52
CA ALA A 61 10.16 -6.77 9.25
C ALA A 61 10.48 -7.76 10.37
N TRP A 62 9.85 -7.60 11.51
CA TRP A 62 9.94 -8.55 12.62
C TRP A 62 8.85 -9.59 12.51
N TYR A 63 9.22 -10.84 12.69
CA TYR A 63 8.27 -11.95 12.73
C TYR A 63 8.79 -13.09 13.60
N ARG A 64 8.02 -13.50 14.59
CA ARG A 64 8.37 -14.56 15.56
C ARG A 64 9.71 -14.29 16.24
N GLY A 65 9.95 -13.04 16.67
CA GLY A 65 11.16 -12.63 17.35
C GLY A 65 12.43 -12.57 16.45
N VAL A 66 12.28 -12.77 15.15
CA VAL A 66 13.41 -12.74 14.20
C VAL A 66 13.27 -11.54 13.24
N LEU A 67 14.37 -10.82 13.04
CA LEU A 67 14.45 -9.76 12.04
C LEU A 67 14.63 -10.35 10.65
N HIS A 68 13.64 -10.18 9.80
CA HIS A 68 13.70 -10.56 8.40
C HIS A 68 14.05 -9.35 7.53
N LYS A 69 14.91 -9.55 6.52
CA LYS A 69 15.29 -8.53 5.52
C LYS A 69 14.72 -8.91 4.15
N GLY A 70 14.28 -7.91 3.38
CA GLY A 70 13.83 -8.10 2.01
C GLY A 70 12.30 -8.15 1.85
N ARG A 71 11.74 -9.29 1.44
CA ARG A 71 10.37 -9.40 0.94
C ARG A 71 9.27 -9.64 1.99
N LEU A 72 9.51 -9.39 3.26
CA LEU A 72 8.45 -9.61 4.24
C LEU A 72 7.40 -8.49 4.19
N GLU A 73 6.16 -8.90 3.98
CA GLU A 73 5.01 -8.01 4.00
C GLU A 73 4.59 -7.77 5.44
N SER A 74 4.54 -6.52 5.86
CA SER A 74 4.02 -6.13 7.17
C SER A 74 2.49 -6.10 7.24
N GLY A 75 1.79 -6.54 6.20
CA GLY A 75 0.33 -6.54 6.12
C GLY A 75 -0.33 -5.18 5.95
N SER A 76 0.41 -4.07 6.05
CA SER A 76 -0.03 -2.70 5.76
C SER A 76 1.15 -1.84 5.34
N GLY A 77 1.03 -1.17 4.20
CA GLY A 77 2.08 -0.28 3.69
C GLY A 77 2.32 0.94 4.59
N TRP A 78 1.26 1.49 5.18
CA TRP A 78 1.37 2.63 6.10
C TRP A 78 2.07 2.27 7.39
N LEU A 79 1.71 1.13 7.99
CA LEU A 79 2.39 0.63 9.18
C LEU A 79 3.84 0.22 8.88
N SER A 80 4.13 -0.26 7.65
CA SER A 80 5.51 -0.52 7.22
C SER A 80 6.37 0.74 7.29
N ILE A 81 5.84 1.88 6.86
CA ILE A 81 6.57 3.16 6.93
C ILE A 81 6.90 3.47 8.39
N LEU A 82 5.92 3.32 9.28
CA LEU A 82 6.11 3.62 10.71
C LEU A 82 7.08 2.64 11.37
N PHE A 83 6.95 1.33 11.14
CA PHE A 83 7.81 0.32 11.75
C PHE A 83 9.24 0.34 11.23
N GLN A 84 9.41 0.58 9.92
CA GLN A 84 10.73 0.55 9.29
C GLN A 84 11.49 1.87 9.40
N LEU A 85 10.79 2.99 9.27
CA LEU A 85 11.41 4.33 9.20
C LEU A 85 11.06 5.22 10.40
N GLY A 86 10.23 4.74 11.33
CA GLY A 86 9.86 5.47 12.54
C GLY A 86 9.06 6.75 12.26
N ALA A 87 9.08 7.64 13.25
CA ALA A 87 8.41 8.93 13.15
C ALA A 87 8.99 9.81 12.04
N LEU A 88 10.29 9.75 11.77
CA LEU A 88 10.92 10.49 10.69
C LEU A 88 10.36 10.08 9.32
N GLY A 89 10.22 8.78 9.05
CA GLY A 89 9.63 8.28 7.83
C GLY A 89 8.17 8.71 7.66
N ALA A 90 7.39 8.64 8.74
CA ALA A 90 6.00 9.11 8.75
C ALA A 90 5.90 10.61 8.43
N ILE A 91 6.76 11.44 9.03
CA ILE A 91 6.80 12.89 8.78
C ILE A 91 7.16 13.16 7.30
N ILE A 92 8.19 12.50 6.76
CA ILE A 92 8.58 12.65 5.35
C ILE A 92 7.40 12.27 4.45
N MET A 93 6.72 11.16 4.74
CA MET A 93 5.54 10.72 3.96
C MET A 93 4.41 11.75 4.01
N LEU A 94 4.13 12.34 5.16
CA LEU A 94 3.15 13.43 5.30
C LEU A 94 3.53 14.64 4.45
N PHE A 95 4.82 15.03 4.40
CA PHE A 95 5.28 16.10 3.51
C PHE A 95 5.10 15.75 2.03
N ILE A 96 5.35 14.52 1.63
CA ILE A 96 5.12 14.04 0.26
C ILE A 96 3.64 14.15 -0.07
N LEU A 97 2.75 13.63 0.78
CA LEU A 97 1.29 13.71 0.59
C LEU A 97 0.80 15.16 0.55
N LYS A 98 1.33 16.04 1.41
CA LYS A 98 1.04 17.48 1.35
C LYS A 98 1.43 18.11 0.01
N LYS A 99 2.55 17.68 -0.61
CA LYS A 99 2.90 18.15 -1.97
C LYS A 99 1.91 17.66 -3.02
N VAL A 100 1.40 16.41 -2.89
CA VAL A 100 0.37 15.86 -3.78
C VAL A 100 -0.90 16.73 -3.77
N THR A 101 -1.31 17.30 -2.62
CA THR A 101 -2.52 18.12 -2.55
C THR A 101 -2.46 19.38 -3.42
N ARG A 102 -1.26 19.85 -3.79
CA ARG A 102 -1.10 21.04 -4.66
C ARG A 102 -1.71 20.86 -6.04
N VAL A 103 -1.86 19.60 -6.48
CA VAL A 103 -2.41 19.29 -7.80
C VAL A 103 -3.92 19.47 -7.87
N PHE A 104 -4.63 19.48 -6.73
CA PHE A 104 -6.11 19.51 -6.70
C PHE A 104 -6.72 20.70 -7.46
N LYS A 105 -6.01 21.83 -7.53
CA LYS A 105 -6.46 22.99 -8.31
C LYS A 105 -6.48 22.73 -9.82
N TYR A 106 -5.72 21.76 -10.34
CA TYR A 106 -5.63 21.43 -11.76
C TYR A 106 -6.53 20.27 -12.15
N ILE A 107 -7.03 19.47 -11.20
CA ILE A 107 -7.80 18.24 -11.47
C ILE A 107 -9.02 18.50 -12.34
N ARG A 108 -9.71 19.65 -12.17
CA ARG A 108 -10.93 19.96 -12.92
C ARG A 108 -10.68 20.17 -14.41
N HIS A 109 -9.45 20.50 -14.80
CA HIS A 109 -9.11 20.92 -16.16
C HIS A 109 -8.38 19.83 -16.96
N ASP A 110 -7.92 18.75 -16.32
CA ASP A 110 -7.20 17.68 -17.01
C ASP A 110 -7.73 16.29 -16.61
N ARG A 111 -8.37 15.63 -17.57
CA ARG A 111 -8.90 14.27 -17.41
C ARG A 111 -7.82 13.23 -17.13
N ARG A 112 -6.63 13.39 -17.70
CA ARG A 112 -5.51 12.44 -17.44
C ARG A 112 -5.04 12.56 -16.01
N LEU A 113 -4.95 13.79 -15.52
CA LEU A 113 -4.61 14.06 -14.13
C LEU A 113 -5.65 13.50 -13.16
N GLN A 114 -6.94 13.58 -13.52
CA GLN A 114 -8.02 12.95 -12.73
C GLN A 114 -7.79 11.46 -12.56
N LEU A 115 -7.47 10.75 -13.66
CA LEU A 115 -7.20 9.31 -13.62
C LEU A 115 -5.99 8.98 -12.75
N PHE A 116 -4.90 9.74 -12.85
CA PHE A 116 -3.72 9.52 -12.01
C PHE A 116 -3.99 9.73 -10.53
N VAL A 117 -4.77 10.76 -10.19
CA VAL A 117 -5.14 11.03 -8.79
C VAL A 117 -6.10 9.96 -8.26
N ILE A 118 -7.08 9.52 -9.03
CA ILE A 118 -7.99 8.42 -8.64
C ILE A 118 -7.18 7.13 -8.44
N SER A 119 -6.27 6.81 -9.35
CA SER A 119 -5.39 5.63 -9.23
C SER A 119 -4.51 5.72 -7.98
N LEU A 120 -3.95 6.89 -7.68
CA LEU A 120 -3.17 7.10 -6.47
C LEU A 120 -4.02 6.94 -5.21
N LEU A 121 -5.23 7.49 -5.18
CA LEU A 121 -6.15 7.33 -4.05
C LEU A 121 -6.53 5.85 -3.83
N PHE A 122 -6.80 5.12 -4.91
CA PHE A 122 -7.04 3.68 -4.84
C PHE A 122 -5.83 2.95 -4.23
N LEU A 123 -4.62 3.24 -4.69
CA LEU A 123 -3.41 2.62 -4.15
C LEU A 123 -3.15 3.02 -2.69
N CYS A 124 -3.45 4.26 -2.30
CA CYS A 124 -3.39 4.68 -0.89
C CYS A 124 -4.33 3.86 -0.01
N LEU A 125 -5.57 3.64 -0.44
CA LEU A 125 -6.54 2.80 0.28
C LEU A 125 -6.12 1.33 0.29
N HIS A 126 -5.69 0.80 -0.86
CA HIS A 126 -5.22 -0.57 -0.98
C HIS A 126 -4.00 -0.83 -0.08
N SER A 127 -3.12 0.15 0.09
CA SER A 127 -1.95 0.03 0.98
C SER A 127 -2.28 -0.05 2.48
N CYS A 128 -3.53 0.23 2.87
CA CYS A 128 -3.98 -0.06 4.24
C CYS A 128 -4.00 -1.58 4.52
N PHE A 129 -4.21 -2.38 3.47
CA PHE A 129 -4.38 -3.84 3.57
C PHE A 129 -3.19 -4.63 3.01
N GLU A 130 -2.28 -3.97 2.29
CA GLU A 130 -1.13 -4.60 1.63
C GLU A 130 0.18 -3.81 1.86
N GLY A 131 1.27 -4.53 2.17
CA GLY A 131 2.53 -3.96 2.63
C GLY A 131 3.54 -3.60 1.52
N TYR A 132 3.12 -3.09 0.36
CA TYR A 132 3.99 -2.89 -0.80
C TYR A 132 4.74 -1.54 -0.85
N LEU A 133 4.43 -0.57 0.00
CA LEU A 133 4.99 0.80 -0.13
C LEU A 133 6.52 0.84 0.01
N LEU A 134 7.08 0.04 0.91
CA LEU A 134 8.53 -0.05 1.16
C LEU A 134 9.11 -1.42 0.79
N THR A 135 8.31 -2.31 0.18
CA THR A 135 8.77 -3.66 -0.14
C THR A 135 9.47 -3.67 -1.49
N VAL A 136 10.72 -4.13 -1.51
CA VAL A 136 11.53 -4.22 -2.73
C VAL A 136 11.01 -5.34 -3.62
N GLY A 137 10.84 -5.03 -4.91
CA GLY A 137 10.44 -6.03 -5.92
C GLY A 137 8.93 -6.14 -6.18
N TYR A 138 8.10 -5.35 -5.49
CA TYR A 138 6.67 -5.25 -5.81
C TYR A 138 6.43 -4.17 -6.86
N TYR A 139 5.96 -4.57 -8.05
CA TYR A 139 5.65 -3.65 -9.14
C TYR A 139 4.57 -2.61 -8.77
N ILE A 140 3.62 -2.96 -7.91
CA ILE A 140 2.57 -2.04 -7.42
C ILE A 140 3.20 -0.89 -6.63
N GLY A 141 4.18 -1.17 -5.78
CA GLY A 141 4.94 -0.14 -5.07
C GLY A 141 5.67 0.81 -6.03
N PHE A 142 6.28 0.28 -7.10
CA PHE A 142 6.89 1.08 -8.13
C PHE A 142 5.88 2.00 -8.83
N VAL A 143 4.71 1.47 -9.22
CA VAL A 143 3.63 2.27 -9.82
C VAL A 143 3.15 3.37 -8.86
N PHE A 144 3.00 3.07 -7.57
CA PHE A 144 2.65 4.05 -6.56
C PHE A 144 3.62 5.23 -6.52
N TRP A 145 4.93 4.95 -6.48
CA TRP A 145 5.96 5.99 -6.44
C TRP A 145 6.06 6.78 -7.74
N LEU A 146 5.85 6.13 -8.89
CA LEU A 146 5.76 6.82 -10.19
C LEU A 146 4.58 7.79 -10.24
N LEU A 147 3.39 7.38 -9.78
CA LEU A 147 2.21 8.25 -9.72
C LEU A 147 2.45 9.46 -8.81
N ILE A 148 3.00 9.24 -7.61
CA ILE A 148 3.36 10.34 -6.70
C ILE A 148 4.31 11.32 -7.38
N SER A 149 5.39 10.82 -8.00
CA SER A 149 6.39 11.64 -8.67
C SER A 149 5.76 12.48 -9.79
N HIS A 150 4.96 11.83 -10.65
CA HIS A 150 4.28 12.51 -11.76
C HIS A 150 3.33 13.61 -11.26
N ILE A 151 2.52 13.30 -10.25
CA ILE A 151 1.55 14.24 -9.67
C ILE A 151 2.25 15.43 -9.00
N ILE A 152 3.34 15.20 -8.27
CA ILE A 152 4.10 16.28 -7.62
C ILE A 152 4.73 17.22 -8.64
N CYS A 153 5.25 16.68 -9.76
CA CYS A 153 5.88 17.48 -10.81
C CYS A 153 4.88 18.21 -11.72
N TYR A 154 3.61 17.80 -11.73
CA TYR A 154 2.59 18.35 -12.64
C TYR A 154 2.44 19.89 -12.55
N PRO A 155 2.33 20.52 -11.36
CA PRO A 155 2.20 21.98 -11.25
C PRO A 155 3.39 22.75 -11.87
N ASP A 156 4.59 22.18 -11.76
CA ASP A 156 5.81 22.81 -12.31
C ASP A 156 5.87 22.63 -13.83
N MET A 157 5.39 21.49 -14.36
CA MET A 157 5.23 21.29 -15.81
C MET A 157 4.23 22.26 -16.40
N VAL A 158 3.08 22.49 -15.76
CA VAL A 158 2.06 23.46 -16.22
C VAL A 158 2.68 24.85 -16.31
N LYS A 159 3.42 25.29 -15.31
CA LYS A 159 4.09 26.60 -15.31
C LYS A 159 5.14 26.70 -16.41
N LYS A 160 5.99 25.66 -16.54
CA LYS A 160 7.12 25.65 -17.50
C LYS A 160 6.63 25.73 -18.94
N TYR A 161 5.58 24.99 -19.28
CA TYR A 161 5.07 24.89 -20.64
C TYR A 161 3.92 25.84 -20.95
N LYS A 162 3.56 26.73 -19.99
CA LYS A 162 2.45 27.71 -20.14
C LYS A 162 1.18 27.04 -20.67
N LEU A 163 0.87 25.86 -20.15
CA LEU A 163 -0.34 25.15 -20.56
C LEU A 163 -1.55 25.97 -20.12
N ASN A 164 -2.23 26.59 -21.09
CA ASN A 164 -3.46 27.32 -20.85
C ASN A 164 -4.60 26.30 -20.78
N PHE A 165 -5.26 26.23 -19.64
CA PHE A 165 -6.48 25.42 -19.45
C PHE A 165 -7.74 26.29 -19.63
N GLU A 166 -7.65 27.34 -20.46
CA GLU A 166 -8.79 28.17 -20.83
C GLU A 166 -9.64 27.44 -21.86
N SER A 167 -10.67 26.76 -21.41
CA SER A 167 -11.86 26.46 -22.22
C SER A 167 -13.04 26.08 -21.32
#